data_cdaa10a1a560f767138393a0717a3ff3
#
_entry.id   cdaa10a1a560f767138393a0717a3ff3
#
_cell.length_a   1.000
_cell.length_b   1.000
_cell.length_c   1.000
_cell.angle_alpha   90.00
_cell.angle_beta   90.00
_cell.angle_gamma   90.00
#
_symmetry.space_group_name_H-M   'P 1'
#
loop_
_entity.id
_entity.type
_entity.pdbx_description
1 polymer ?
#
loop_
_entity_poly.entity_id
_entity_poly.type
_entity_poly.pdbx_seq_one_letter_code
_entity_poly.pdbx_strand_id
1 'polypeptide(L)'
;MRSLLFIILFSGSLQIFAQKVEPTFIKHIITNDFISEGVTVGDVNNDGKLDIIAGAFWFEAPNWTRHEITAPQQFFPATGFSNSFLNFNMDVNQDGWIDVIRISLPGEEAVWYENPKNNSDHWKMHTILANAGNESPAFVDVDGDGRPDILCNDPIAKEMIWMKSPSKKGDTTWQRFVIAKGDTGTNRYTHGLGFADMNGDGRPDVIITKGWWEMPADLKQPNWKFHAVDFGEDCSQMYLLDVNGDGNKDLISASAHKYGIWWHEKTKDENGNEIWKHHLIFNQFSQSHGMAMADINGDGYPDLITGKRYGAHNEKDPGALEPAVLYWFEFKPGKNPSWTPHLIDNNSGVGLQVVVKDINNDGLPDIIICNKKGLFFFEQK
;
A
#
# COMPACT_ATOMS: atom_id res chain seq x y z
N MET A 1 72.09 -33.36 -5.19
CA MET A 1 70.70 -33.43 -5.54
C MET A 1 69.89 -33.13 -4.29
N ARG A 2 69.27 -31.93 -4.19
CA ARG A 2 68.40 -31.53 -3.09
C ARG A 2 66.99 -31.47 -3.63
N SER A 3 66.13 -32.37 -3.17
CA SER A 3 64.70 -32.41 -3.50
C SER A 3 63.94 -31.34 -2.71
N LEU A 4 63.32 -30.41 -3.39
CA LEU A 4 62.37 -29.44 -2.82
C LEU A 4 61.00 -30.10 -2.76
N LEU A 5 60.44 -30.20 -1.55
CA LEU A 5 59.07 -30.65 -1.32
C LEU A 5 58.15 -29.42 -1.33
N PHE A 6 57.25 -29.30 -2.32
CA PHE A 6 56.21 -28.29 -2.36
C PHE A 6 55.00 -28.78 -1.56
N ILE A 7 54.68 -28.11 -0.45
CA ILE A 7 53.42 -28.32 0.29
C ILE A 7 52.41 -27.34 -0.27
N ILE A 8 51.38 -27.86 -0.96
CA ILE A 8 50.21 -27.08 -1.39
C ILE A 8 49.21 -27.05 -0.24
N LEU A 9 49.05 -25.90 0.39
CA LEU A 9 48.01 -25.61 1.37
C LEU A 9 46.70 -25.31 0.61
N PHE A 10 45.75 -26.23 0.68
CA PHE A 10 44.35 -25.98 0.26
C PHE A 10 43.66 -25.22 1.39
N SER A 11 43.43 -23.91 1.19
CA SER A 11 42.54 -23.12 2.04
C SER A 11 41.07 -23.35 1.56
N GLY A 12 40.41 -24.34 2.13
CA GLY A 12 38.97 -24.52 1.96
C GLY A 12 38.25 -23.41 2.75
N SER A 13 37.67 -22.45 2.06
CA SER A 13 36.70 -21.54 2.67
C SER A 13 35.44 -22.31 3.06
N LEU A 14 35.23 -22.57 4.34
CA LEU A 14 33.90 -22.98 4.83
C LEU A 14 32.93 -21.82 4.60
N GLN A 15 32.08 -21.95 3.61
CA GLN A 15 30.86 -21.15 3.53
C GLN A 15 29.94 -21.65 4.63
N ILE A 16 29.87 -20.93 5.73
CA ILE A 16 28.84 -21.11 6.75
C ILE A 16 27.56 -20.54 6.12
N PHE A 17 26.70 -21.43 5.59
CA PHE A 17 25.33 -21.04 5.30
C PHE A 17 24.66 -20.77 6.66
N ALA A 18 24.47 -19.50 6.99
CA ALA A 18 23.60 -19.15 8.10
C ALA A 18 22.22 -19.74 7.78
N GLN A 19 21.70 -20.58 8.67
CA GLN A 19 20.35 -21.11 8.53
C GLN A 19 19.43 -19.89 8.61
N LYS A 20 18.70 -19.60 7.52
CA LYS A 20 17.76 -18.49 7.46
C LYS A 20 16.68 -18.76 8.52
N VAL A 21 16.61 -17.90 9.52
CA VAL A 21 15.56 -17.98 10.53
C VAL A 21 14.28 -17.50 9.88
N GLU A 22 13.22 -18.27 10.01
CA GLU A 22 11.91 -17.90 9.48
C GLU A 22 11.36 -16.70 10.27
N PRO A 23 10.88 -15.64 9.60
CA PRO A 23 10.32 -14.46 10.28
C PRO A 23 9.19 -14.83 11.22
N THR A 24 9.25 -14.35 12.46
CA THR A 24 8.18 -14.48 13.45
C THR A 24 7.74 -13.11 13.90
N PHE A 25 6.51 -12.98 14.41
CA PHE A 25 5.92 -11.69 14.76
C PHE A 25 5.35 -11.71 16.17
N ILE A 26 5.61 -10.63 16.92
CA ILE A 26 4.95 -10.36 18.20
C ILE A 26 3.84 -9.35 17.94
N LYS A 27 2.59 -9.72 18.26
CA LYS A 27 1.43 -8.86 18.12
C LYS A 27 1.30 -7.89 19.30
N HIS A 28 1.35 -6.59 19.02
CA HIS A 28 1.02 -5.52 19.94
C HIS A 28 -0.35 -4.95 19.57
N ILE A 29 -1.25 -4.91 20.53
CA ILE A 29 -2.57 -4.28 20.39
C ILE A 29 -2.44 -2.84 20.87
N ILE A 30 -2.46 -1.89 19.94
CA ILE A 30 -2.37 -0.47 20.28
C ILE A 30 -3.71 0.04 20.81
N THR A 31 -4.80 -0.32 20.13
CA THR A 31 -6.17 -0.15 20.62
C THR A 31 -7.11 -1.14 19.97
N ASN A 32 -8.18 -1.52 20.66
CA ASN A 32 -9.29 -2.30 20.12
C ASN A 32 -10.43 -1.40 19.58
N ASP A 33 -10.30 -0.07 19.70
CA ASP A 33 -11.29 0.85 19.18
C ASP A 33 -11.24 0.88 17.66
N PHE A 34 -12.40 0.95 17.01
CA PHE A 34 -12.48 1.21 15.59
C PHE A 34 -12.29 2.72 15.35
N ILE A 35 -11.09 3.13 14.96
CA ILE A 35 -10.71 4.55 14.78
C ILE A 35 -10.41 4.91 13.33
N SER A 36 -10.05 3.94 12.48
CA SER A 36 -9.64 4.15 11.09
C SER A 36 -9.72 2.84 10.31
N GLU A 37 -9.79 2.93 8.98
CA GLU A 37 -9.63 1.80 8.05
C GLU A 37 -8.19 1.73 7.50
N GLY A 38 -7.42 2.80 7.63
CA GLY A 38 -6.04 2.91 7.19
C GLY A 38 -5.12 3.38 8.31
N VAL A 39 -3.81 3.33 8.05
CA VAL A 39 -2.75 3.69 8.99
C VAL A 39 -1.52 4.17 8.24
N THR A 40 -0.73 5.05 8.86
CA THR A 40 0.62 5.40 8.40
C THR A 40 1.57 5.53 9.59
N VAL A 41 2.87 5.67 9.32
CA VAL A 41 3.90 5.85 10.35
C VAL A 41 4.84 6.99 9.99
N GLY A 42 5.26 7.78 10.98
CA GLY A 42 6.20 8.89 10.78
C GLY A 42 6.62 9.50 12.11
N ASP A 43 7.72 10.22 12.13
CA ASP A 43 8.22 10.92 13.31
C ASP A 43 7.44 12.23 13.49
N VAL A 44 6.37 12.18 14.27
CA VAL A 44 5.39 13.29 14.44
C VAL A 44 5.95 14.42 15.30
N ASN A 45 6.73 14.06 16.32
CA ASN A 45 7.24 14.99 17.33
C ASN A 45 8.72 15.36 17.14
N ASN A 46 9.37 14.90 16.07
CA ASN A 46 10.78 15.08 15.75
C ASN A 46 11.73 14.57 16.87
N ASP A 47 11.37 13.43 17.51
CA ASP A 47 12.22 12.78 18.53
C ASP A 47 13.12 11.67 17.95
N GLY A 48 13.04 11.43 16.66
CA GLY A 48 13.83 10.44 15.93
C GLY A 48 13.25 9.04 15.95
N LYS A 49 12.04 8.84 16.51
CA LYS A 49 11.32 7.57 16.49
C LYS A 49 10.08 7.68 15.59
N LEU A 50 9.69 6.54 15.04
CA LEU A 50 8.49 6.49 14.21
C LEU A 50 7.26 6.25 15.09
N ASP A 51 6.29 7.15 14.97
CA ASP A 51 4.98 7.08 15.61
C ASP A 51 3.97 6.44 14.67
N ILE A 52 2.88 5.90 15.22
CA ILE A 52 1.77 5.36 14.45
C ILE A 52 0.68 6.43 14.33
N ILE A 53 0.13 6.62 13.13
CA ILE A 53 -0.89 7.62 12.83
C ILE A 53 -2.13 6.91 12.28
N ALA A 54 -3.29 7.07 12.92
CA ALA A 54 -4.53 6.46 12.47
C ALA A 54 -5.76 7.30 12.89
N GLY A 55 -6.55 7.70 11.90
CA GLY A 55 -7.78 8.46 12.14
C GLY A 55 -7.56 9.82 12.76
N ALA A 56 -8.18 10.03 13.92
CA ALA A 56 -8.08 11.27 14.68
C ALA A 56 -6.86 11.32 15.61
N PHE A 57 -5.98 10.31 15.57
CA PHE A 57 -4.94 10.13 16.57
C PHE A 57 -3.56 9.84 15.96
N TRP A 58 -2.54 10.17 16.74
CA TRP A 58 -1.22 9.59 16.61
C TRP A 58 -0.78 8.96 17.94
N PHE A 59 0.08 7.98 17.89
CA PHE A 59 0.53 7.17 19.03
C PHE A 59 2.04 7.25 19.12
N GLU A 60 2.51 7.92 20.17
CA GLU A 60 3.92 8.24 20.39
C GLU A 60 4.73 7.00 20.80
N ALA A 61 5.78 6.74 20.05
CA ALA A 61 6.73 5.66 20.36
C ALA A 61 7.61 6.02 21.58
N PRO A 62 8.11 5.02 22.33
CA PRO A 62 7.87 3.59 22.20
C PRO A 62 6.68 3.08 23.02
N ASN A 63 6.03 3.96 23.77
CA ASN A 63 4.98 3.59 24.73
C ASN A 63 3.57 3.63 24.11
N TRP A 64 3.45 4.09 22.89
CA TRP A 64 2.22 4.24 22.15
C TRP A 64 1.19 5.13 22.87
N THR A 65 1.71 6.20 23.50
CA THR A 65 0.86 7.21 24.17
C THR A 65 -0.01 7.90 23.12
N ARG A 66 -1.33 7.87 23.33
CA ARG A 66 -2.31 8.42 22.39
C ARG A 66 -2.43 9.94 22.51
N HIS A 67 -2.30 10.61 21.37
CA HIS A 67 -2.49 12.07 21.21
C HIS A 67 -3.56 12.32 20.14
N GLU A 68 -4.26 13.46 20.25
CA GLU A 68 -5.31 13.84 19.31
C GLU A 68 -4.76 14.76 18.22
N ILE A 69 -5.04 14.41 16.96
CA ILE A 69 -4.85 15.30 15.79
C ILE A 69 -6.07 16.21 15.65
N THR A 70 -7.26 15.64 15.83
CA THR A 70 -8.54 16.34 15.75
C THR A 70 -9.53 15.72 16.74
N ALA A 71 -10.64 16.39 16.98
CA ALA A 71 -11.68 15.88 17.87
C ALA A 71 -12.13 14.47 17.41
N PRO A 72 -12.03 13.45 18.26
CA PRO A 72 -12.34 12.09 17.87
C PRO A 72 -13.84 11.91 17.63
N GLN A 73 -14.16 11.03 16.67
CA GLN A 73 -15.52 10.54 16.42
C GLN A 73 -15.60 9.08 16.81
N GLN A 74 -16.77 8.66 17.28
CA GLN A 74 -17.02 7.25 17.58
C GLN A 74 -17.58 6.55 16.34
N PHE A 75 -16.95 5.46 15.95
CA PHE A 75 -17.40 4.59 14.86
C PHE A 75 -17.83 3.23 15.41
N PHE A 76 -18.82 2.62 14.75
CA PHE A 76 -19.35 1.33 15.16
C PHE A 76 -19.10 0.30 14.06
N PRO A 77 -18.29 -0.76 14.33
CA PRO A 77 -17.91 -1.75 13.31
C PRO A 77 -19.09 -2.40 12.58
N ALA A 78 -20.20 -2.62 13.29
CA ALA A 78 -21.38 -3.31 12.75
C ALA A 78 -22.25 -2.46 11.82
N THR A 79 -22.15 -1.13 11.88
CA THR A 79 -23.13 -0.23 11.22
C THR A 79 -22.51 0.79 10.26
N GLY A 80 -21.19 0.86 10.16
CA GLY A 80 -20.59 1.91 9.35
C GLY A 80 -19.10 1.74 9.06
N PHE A 81 -18.57 2.82 8.53
CA PHE A 81 -17.17 3.03 8.25
C PHE A 81 -16.64 4.21 9.04
N SER A 82 -15.33 4.30 9.18
CA SER A 82 -14.69 5.50 9.70
C SER A 82 -14.65 6.60 8.62
N ASN A 83 -14.41 7.83 9.05
CA ASN A 83 -14.10 8.95 8.14
C ASN A 83 -12.60 9.01 7.79
N SER A 84 -11.87 7.92 7.98
CA SER A 84 -10.44 7.79 7.74
C SER A 84 -10.17 6.48 7.03
N PHE A 85 -10.32 6.49 5.71
CA PHE A 85 -10.09 5.32 4.86
C PHE A 85 -8.61 5.09 4.63
N LEU A 86 -7.87 6.17 4.30
CA LEU A 86 -6.45 6.10 4.06
C LEU A 86 -5.75 7.23 4.81
N ASN A 87 -4.58 6.93 5.35
CA ASN A 87 -3.73 7.88 6.04
C ASN A 87 -2.35 7.90 5.40
N PHE A 88 -1.82 9.09 5.16
CA PHE A 88 -0.47 9.32 4.68
C PHE A 88 0.17 10.44 5.49
N ASN A 89 1.45 10.65 5.33
CA ASN A 89 2.15 11.78 5.92
C ASN A 89 3.24 12.32 5.01
N MET A 90 3.47 13.61 5.11
CA MET A 90 4.61 14.32 4.53
C MET A 90 4.69 15.70 5.16
N ASP A 91 5.82 16.34 5.10
CA ASP A 91 5.96 17.78 5.36
C ASP A 91 5.39 18.57 4.16
N VAL A 92 4.08 18.90 4.21
CA VAL A 92 3.35 19.53 3.10
C VAL A 92 3.87 20.92 2.82
N ASN A 93 4.05 21.72 3.86
CA ASN A 93 4.45 23.12 3.77
C ASN A 93 5.98 23.34 3.86
N GLN A 94 6.77 22.25 3.98
CA GLN A 94 8.23 22.25 4.10
C GLN A 94 8.76 23.07 5.28
N ASP A 95 8.10 22.95 6.42
CA ASP A 95 8.50 23.63 7.65
C ASP A 95 9.37 22.78 8.60
N GLY A 96 9.62 21.52 8.22
CA GLY A 96 10.45 20.58 8.95
C GLY A 96 9.68 19.63 9.87
N TRP A 97 8.35 19.68 9.85
CA TRP A 97 7.46 18.80 10.61
C TRP A 97 6.55 18.03 9.66
N ILE A 98 6.35 16.75 9.93
CA ILE A 98 5.42 15.99 9.11
C ILE A 98 3.99 16.37 9.43
N ASP A 99 3.19 16.53 8.38
CA ASP A 99 1.76 16.73 8.43
C ASP A 99 1.05 15.42 8.15
N VAL A 100 -0.24 15.32 8.49
CA VAL A 100 -1.05 14.13 8.27
C VAL A 100 -2.04 14.38 7.14
N ILE A 101 -2.04 13.50 6.15
CA ILE A 101 -3.01 13.50 5.05
C ILE A 101 -4.01 12.39 5.31
N ARG A 102 -5.30 12.72 5.24
CA ARG A 102 -6.40 11.77 5.39
C ARG A 102 -7.31 11.83 4.17
N ILE A 103 -7.59 10.66 3.61
CA ILE A 103 -8.64 10.49 2.62
C ILE A 103 -9.83 9.83 3.32
N SER A 104 -11.00 10.46 3.23
CA SER A 104 -12.23 10.03 3.86
C SER A 104 -12.90 8.88 3.07
N LEU A 105 -14.17 8.60 3.37
CA LEU A 105 -14.97 7.64 2.61
C LEU A 105 -15.00 8.04 1.12
N PRO A 106 -14.89 7.08 0.18
CA PRO A 106 -14.88 7.41 -1.24
C PRO A 106 -15.99 8.38 -1.67
N GLY A 107 -15.60 9.44 -2.38
CA GLY A 107 -16.50 10.54 -2.79
C GLY A 107 -16.67 11.63 -1.74
N GLU A 108 -15.98 11.55 -0.62
CA GLU A 108 -15.84 12.61 0.38
C GLU A 108 -14.47 13.29 0.24
N GLU A 109 -14.14 14.14 1.20
CA GLU A 109 -12.94 14.97 1.12
C GLU A 109 -11.62 14.21 1.34
N ALA A 110 -10.57 14.67 0.65
CA ALA A 110 -9.18 14.50 1.06
C ALA A 110 -8.71 15.78 1.73
N VAL A 111 -8.11 15.64 2.91
CA VAL A 111 -7.64 16.78 3.73
C VAL A 111 -6.22 16.53 4.22
N TRP A 112 -5.54 17.61 4.64
CA TRP A 112 -4.33 17.45 5.43
C TRP A 112 -4.42 18.28 6.71
N TYR A 113 -3.76 17.81 7.75
CA TYR A 113 -3.69 18.44 9.07
C TYR A 113 -2.28 18.94 9.27
N GLU A 114 -2.15 20.27 9.45
CA GLU A 114 -0.89 20.95 9.69
C GLU A 114 -0.40 20.68 11.12
N ASN A 115 0.79 20.14 11.24
CA ASN A 115 1.39 19.81 12.53
C ASN A 115 1.64 21.07 13.37
N PRO A 116 1.10 21.18 14.58
CA PRO A 116 1.25 22.36 15.44
C PRO A 116 2.62 22.46 16.14
N LYS A 117 3.60 21.63 15.78
CA LYS A 117 4.99 21.68 16.30
C LYS A 117 5.05 21.51 17.83
N ASN A 118 4.57 20.38 18.31
CA ASN A 118 4.49 20.05 19.73
C ASN A 118 3.57 20.97 20.58
N ASN A 119 2.68 21.72 19.94
CA ASN A 119 1.57 22.35 20.64
C ASN A 119 0.46 21.29 20.87
N SER A 120 -0.23 21.36 22.01
CA SER A 120 -1.31 20.45 22.39
C SER A 120 -2.66 20.75 21.74
N ASP A 121 -2.76 21.79 20.91
CA ASP A 121 -4.00 22.13 20.22
C ASP A 121 -4.30 21.11 19.09
N HIS A 122 -5.59 20.97 18.74
CA HIS A 122 -5.96 20.24 17.54
C HIS A 122 -5.33 20.88 16.30
N TRP A 123 -4.93 20.03 15.36
CA TRP A 123 -4.21 20.43 14.17
C TRP A 123 -5.13 21.18 13.21
N LYS A 124 -4.61 22.17 12.55
CA LYS A 124 -5.36 22.95 11.57
C LYS A 124 -5.60 22.12 10.30
N MET A 125 -6.87 21.93 9.95
CA MET A 125 -7.30 21.21 8.77
C MET A 125 -7.27 22.10 7.53
N HIS A 126 -6.82 21.53 6.41
CA HIS A 126 -6.85 22.12 5.08
C HIS A 126 -7.43 21.11 4.07
N THR A 127 -8.32 21.57 3.20
CA THR A 127 -8.90 20.72 2.17
C THR A 127 -7.97 20.63 0.97
N ILE A 128 -7.73 19.39 0.50
CA ILE A 128 -6.98 19.09 -0.73
C ILE A 128 -7.95 18.95 -1.89
N LEU A 129 -8.97 18.11 -1.72
CA LEU A 129 -9.97 17.77 -2.74
C LEU A 129 -11.31 17.52 -2.06
N ALA A 130 -12.41 18.05 -2.62
CA ALA A 130 -13.72 17.90 -2.01
C ALA A 130 -14.35 16.52 -2.21
N ASN A 131 -13.99 15.82 -3.30
CA ASN A 131 -14.61 14.55 -3.68
C ASN A 131 -13.55 13.56 -4.15
N ALA A 132 -12.80 12.99 -3.23
CA ALA A 132 -11.82 11.93 -3.53
C ALA A 132 -12.53 10.58 -3.62
N GLY A 133 -12.54 9.96 -4.78
CA GLY A 133 -13.10 8.63 -4.99
C GLY A 133 -12.03 7.55 -5.08
N ASN A 134 -12.46 6.30 -5.35
CA ASN A 134 -11.70 5.06 -5.29
C ASN A 134 -11.45 4.58 -3.85
N GLU A 135 -11.40 3.27 -3.63
CA GLU A 135 -11.07 2.68 -2.32
C GLU A 135 -9.56 2.39 -2.14
N SER A 136 -8.77 2.63 -3.19
CA SER A 136 -7.31 2.43 -3.18
C SER A 136 -6.54 3.63 -3.74
N PRO A 137 -6.87 4.91 -3.39
CA PRO A 137 -6.05 6.05 -3.80
C PRO A 137 -4.57 5.81 -3.50
N ALA A 138 -3.70 6.22 -4.43
CA ALA A 138 -2.26 6.08 -4.24
C ALA A 138 -1.63 7.41 -3.81
N PHE A 139 -0.57 7.30 -3.00
CA PHE A 139 0.25 8.43 -2.58
C PHE A 139 1.66 8.19 -3.12
N VAL A 140 1.92 8.75 -4.30
CA VAL A 140 3.09 8.45 -5.14
C VAL A 140 3.59 9.71 -5.83
N ASP A 141 4.87 9.78 -6.11
CA ASP A 141 5.48 10.87 -6.87
C ASP A 141 5.14 10.70 -8.36
N VAL A 142 4.12 11.41 -8.84
CA VAL A 142 3.62 11.26 -10.22
C VAL A 142 4.52 11.95 -11.23
N ASP A 143 5.09 13.12 -10.89
CA ASP A 143 5.88 13.89 -11.84
C ASP A 143 7.39 13.83 -11.63
N GLY A 144 7.87 13.01 -10.70
CA GLY A 144 9.28 12.76 -10.46
C GLY A 144 10.01 13.91 -9.75
N ASP A 145 9.28 14.78 -9.03
CA ASP A 145 9.88 15.90 -8.32
C ASP A 145 10.42 15.54 -6.92
N GLY A 146 10.26 14.28 -6.51
CA GLY A 146 10.70 13.74 -5.22
C GLY A 146 9.68 13.90 -4.10
N ARG A 147 8.47 14.39 -4.38
CA ARG A 147 7.39 14.58 -3.42
C ARG A 147 6.17 13.76 -3.81
N PRO A 148 5.56 13.02 -2.88
CA PRO A 148 4.36 12.26 -3.20
C PRO A 148 3.17 13.15 -3.51
N ASP A 149 2.35 12.70 -4.45
CA ASP A 149 1.10 13.28 -4.90
C ASP A 149 -0.07 12.34 -4.56
N ILE A 150 -1.30 12.84 -4.60
CA ILE A 150 -2.49 11.98 -4.45
C ILE A 150 -3.01 11.62 -5.84
N LEU A 151 -3.02 10.33 -6.16
CA LEU A 151 -3.63 9.77 -7.35
C LEU A 151 -4.97 9.13 -6.97
N CYS A 152 -6.08 9.62 -7.54
CA CYS A 152 -7.43 9.15 -7.26
C CYS A 152 -8.40 9.51 -8.40
N ASN A 153 -9.68 9.22 -8.24
CA ASN A 153 -10.71 9.79 -9.10
C ASN A 153 -11.53 10.86 -8.37
N ASP A 154 -12.20 11.69 -9.13
CA ASP A 154 -13.28 12.57 -8.69
C ASP A 154 -14.60 12.06 -9.30
N PRO A 155 -15.45 11.39 -8.51
CA PRO A 155 -16.66 10.76 -9.03
C PRO A 155 -17.75 11.76 -9.44
N ILE A 156 -17.70 12.99 -8.94
CA ILE A 156 -18.65 14.06 -9.30
C ILE A 156 -18.28 14.66 -10.66
N ALA A 157 -16.98 14.94 -10.85
CA ALA A 157 -16.48 15.44 -12.13
C ALA A 157 -16.35 14.33 -13.18
N LYS A 158 -16.42 13.06 -12.78
CA LYS A 158 -16.12 11.87 -13.60
C LYS A 158 -14.73 11.97 -14.23
N GLU A 159 -13.73 12.21 -13.40
CA GLU A 159 -12.35 12.37 -13.82
C GLU A 159 -11.43 11.46 -13.02
N MET A 160 -10.49 10.79 -13.70
CA MET A 160 -9.26 10.27 -13.09
C MET A 160 -8.28 11.42 -13.00
N ILE A 161 -7.71 11.65 -11.82
CA ILE A 161 -6.91 12.83 -11.53
C ILE A 161 -5.70 12.50 -10.67
N TRP A 162 -4.75 13.41 -10.66
CA TRP A 162 -3.79 13.50 -9.59
C TRP A 162 -3.72 14.92 -9.04
N MET A 163 -3.49 15.01 -7.74
CA MET A 163 -3.33 16.26 -7.00
C MET A 163 -1.85 16.41 -6.68
N LYS A 164 -1.16 17.29 -7.42
CA LYS A 164 0.25 17.59 -7.19
C LYS A 164 0.43 18.29 -5.85
N SER A 165 1.33 17.76 -5.05
CA SER A 165 1.68 18.34 -3.76
C SER A 165 2.43 19.67 -3.90
N PRO A 166 2.36 20.58 -2.88
CA PRO A 166 3.10 21.81 -2.89
C PRO A 166 4.61 21.57 -2.95
N SER A 167 5.31 22.24 -3.88
CA SER A 167 6.75 22.03 -4.11
C SER A 167 7.64 23.15 -3.53
N LYS A 168 7.05 24.19 -2.93
CA LYS A 168 7.79 25.34 -2.39
C LYS A 168 7.52 25.51 -0.90
N LYS A 169 8.55 25.92 -0.17
CA LYS A 169 8.44 26.21 1.27
C LYS A 169 7.36 27.25 1.55
N GLY A 170 6.44 26.90 2.46
CA GLY A 170 5.31 27.73 2.87
C GLY A 170 4.12 27.71 1.89
N ASP A 171 4.22 27.01 0.76
CA ASP A 171 3.08 26.78 -0.13
C ASP A 171 2.22 25.65 0.43
N THR A 172 0.90 25.81 0.38
CA THR A 172 -0.09 24.84 0.84
C THR A 172 -1.07 24.46 -0.26
N THR A 173 -0.81 24.93 -1.49
CA THR A 173 -1.73 24.80 -2.62
C THR A 173 -1.46 23.51 -3.41
N TRP A 174 -2.39 22.58 -3.37
CA TRP A 174 -2.37 21.40 -4.23
C TRP A 174 -2.90 21.73 -5.62
N GLN A 175 -2.23 21.24 -6.67
CA GLN A 175 -2.60 21.51 -8.05
C GLN A 175 -3.28 20.28 -8.65
N ARG A 176 -4.45 20.48 -9.25
CA ARG A 176 -5.23 19.42 -9.90
C ARG A 176 -4.79 19.22 -11.33
N PHE A 177 -4.55 17.97 -11.72
CA PHE A 177 -4.29 17.53 -13.09
C PHE A 177 -5.25 16.42 -13.47
N VAL A 178 -5.77 16.48 -14.70
CA VAL A 178 -6.72 15.50 -15.22
C VAL A 178 -5.99 14.49 -16.09
N ILE A 179 -6.12 13.21 -15.75
CA ILE A 179 -5.59 12.08 -16.51
C ILE A 179 -6.59 11.70 -17.60
N ALA A 180 -7.85 11.48 -17.22
CA ALA A 180 -8.93 11.10 -18.14
C ALA A 180 -10.28 11.59 -17.66
N LYS A 181 -11.25 11.69 -18.60
CA LYS A 181 -12.65 12.01 -18.32
C LYS A 181 -13.56 10.89 -18.81
N GLY A 182 -14.71 10.74 -18.17
CA GLY A 182 -15.74 9.76 -18.51
C GLY A 182 -15.93 8.72 -17.43
N ASP A 183 -16.67 7.66 -17.73
CA ASP A 183 -17.12 6.69 -16.72
C ASP A 183 -16.08 5.59 -16.38
N THR A 184 -15.00 5.48 -17.16
CA THR A 184 -13.98 4.46 -16.93
C THR A 184 -13.19 4.77 -15.66
N GLY A 185 -13.28 3.90 -14.64
CA GLY A 185 -12.53 4.01 -13.39
C GLY A 185 -12.91 5.21 -12.51
N THR A 186 -14.01 5.90 -12.78
CA THR A 186 -14.38 7.16 -12.11
C THR A 186 -15.60 7.06 -11.19
N ASN A 187 -16.15 5.87 -11.00
CA ASN A 187 -17.23 5.67 -10.04
C ASN A 187 -16.73 5.86 -8.59
N ARG A 188 -17.61 6.29 -7.71
CA ARG A 188 -17.33 6.59 -6.31
C ARG A 188 -16.57 5.48 -5.60
N TYR A 189 -17.04 4.25 -5.69
CA TYR A 189 -16.51 3.06 -5.06
C TYR A 189 -15.72 2.19 -6.05
N THR A 190 -14.97 2.80 -6.96
CA THR A 190 -14.06 2.05 -7.81
C THR A 190 -12.97 1.42 -6.97
N HIS A 191 -12.60 0.21 -7.29
CA HIS A 191 -11.53 -0.55 -6.65
C HIS A 191 -10.36 -0.73 -7.61
N GLY A 192 -9.19 -0.93 -7.03
CA GLY A 192 -7.94 -1.15 -7.76
C GLY A 192 -7.34 0.15 -8.29
N LEU A 193 -6.15 0.43 -7.81
CA LEU A 193 -5.31 1.48 -8.36
C LEU A 193 -3.85 1.06 -8.21
N GLY A 194 -3.09 1.18 -9.30
CA GLY A 194 -1.66 0.97 -9.35
C GLY A 194 -0.98 2.10 -10.08
N PHE A 195 0.31 2.26 -9.81
CA PHE A 195 1.15 3.25 -10.46
C PHE A 195 2.51 2.62 -10.77
N ALA A 196 2.71 2.20 -12.03
CA ALA A 196 3.92 1.51 -12.45
C ALA A 196 4.04 1.48 -13.98
N ASP A 197 5.26 1.31 -14.51
CA ASP A 197 5.57 1.29 -15.94
C ASP A 197 5.08 -0.02 -16.60
N MET A 198 3.91 0.06 -17.26
CA MET A 198 3.24 -1.08 -17.91
C MET A 198 3.82 -1.44 -19.28
N ASN A 199 4.39 -0.44 -19.98
CA ASN A 199 4.85 -0.61 -21.36
C ASN A 199 6.38 -0.67 -21.50
N GLY A 200 7.14 -0.42 -20.43
CA GLY A 200 8.60 -0.46 -20.40
C GLY A 200 9.26 0.81 -20.98
N ASP A 201 8.54 1.94 -21.00
CA ASP A 201 9.06 3.19 -21.56
C ASP A 201 9.77 4.09 -20.50
N GLY A 202 9.81 3.64 -19.26
CA GLY A 202 10.45 4.32 -18.13
C GLY A 202 9.57 5.34 -17.42
N ARG A 203 8.31 5.51 -17.83
CA ARG A 203 7.31 6.35 -17.14
C ARG A 203 6.25 5.48 -16.48
N PRO A 204 5.91 5.72 -15.21
CA PRO A 204 4.86 4.97 -14.56
C PRO A 204 3.48 5.31 -15.13
N ASP A 205 2.68 4.30 -15.37
CA ASP A 205 1.30 4.37 -15.87
C ASP A 205 0.30 4.24 -14.73
N VAL A 206 -0.93 4.71 -14.96
CA VAL A 206 -2.03 4.58 -13.99
C VAL A 206 -2.84 3.35 -14.31
N ILE A 207 -2.87 2.38 -13.40
CA ILE A 207 -3.47 1.07 -13.58
C ILE A 207 -4.78 0.99 -12.81
N ILE A 208 -5.83 0.47 -13.45
CA ILE A 208 -7.11 0.12 -12.83
C ILE A 208 -7.53 -1.30 -13.21
N THR A 209 -8.55 -1.83 -12.56
CA THR A 209 -9.07 -3.20 -12.83
C THR A 209 -9.39 -3.48 -14.29
N LYS A 210 -9.76 -2.46 -15.08
CA LYS A 210 -10.19 -2.60 -16.48
C LYS A 210 -9.17 -2.10 -17.50
N GLY A 211 -7.93 -1.85 -17.09
CA GLY A 211 -6.87 -1.42 -17.98
C GLY A 211 -5.93 -0.40 -17.34
N TRP A 212 -5.31 0.41 -18.17
CA TRP A 212 -4.34 1.38 -17.70
C TRP A 212 -4.24 2.59 -18.65
N TRP A 213 -3.88 3.74 -18.09
CA TRP A 213 -3.60 4.96 -18.85
C TRP A 213 -2.10 5.15 -18.99
N GLU A 214 -1.63 5.21 -20.23
CA GLU A 214 -0.24 5.45 -20.59
C GLU A 214 0.15 6.91 -20.26
N MET A 215 1.17 7.07 -19.42
CA MET A 215 1.67 8.38 -19.03
C MET A 215 2.30 9.10 -20.23
N PRO A 216 1.81 10.29 -20.62
CA PRO A 216 2.41 11.06 -21.69
C PRO A 216 3.72 11.73 -21.26
N ALA A 217 4.55 12.14 -22.22
CA ALA A 217 5.75 12.92 -21.92
C ALA A 217 5.46 14.32 -21.36
N ASP A 218 4.29 14.89 -21.68
CA ASP A 218 3.79 16.14 -21.10
C ASP A 218 2.61 15.85 -20.17
N LEU A 219 2.85 15.86 -18.87
CA LEU A 219 1.86 15.57 -17.83
C LEU A 219 0.71 16.59 -17.75
N LYS A 220 0.85 17.75 -18.42
CA LYS A 220 -0.23 18.74 -18.51
C LYS A 220 -1.29 18.37 -19.55
N GLN A 221 -1.00 17.39 -20.41
CA GLN A 221 -1.97 16.88 -21.37
C GLN A 221 -3.04 16.07 -20.65
N PRO A 222 -4.33 16.44 -20.72
CA PRO A 222 -5.42 15.58 -20.27
C PRO A 222 -5.69 14.47 -21.30
N ASN A 223 -6.48 13.48 -20.91
CA ASN A 223 -6.89 12.36 -21.75
C ASN A 223 -5.72 11.48 -22.20
N TRP A 224 -5.02 10.93 -21.24
CA TRP A 224 -3.98 9.93 -21.47
C TRP A 224 -4.55 8.74 -22.24
N LYS A 225 -3.73 8.11 -23.05
CA LYS A 225 -4.16 6.98 -23.87
C LYS A 225 -4.50 5.80 -22.99
N PHE A 226 -5.73 5.29 -23.13
CA PHE A 226 -6.22 4.14 -22.38
C PHE A 226 -5.97 2.84 -23.14
N HIS A 227 -5.45 1.84 -22.41
CA HIS A 227 -5.26 0.47 -22.88
C HIS A 227 -6.21 -0.43 -22.09
N ALA A 228 -7.21 -0.99 -22.77
CA ALA A 228 -8.20 -1.86 -22.13
C ALA A 228 -7.62 -3.24 -21.87
N VAL A 229 -7.65 -3.67 -20.62
CA VAL A 229 -7.32 -5.04 -20.16
C VAL A 229 -8.27 -5.37 -19.04
N ASP A 230 -8.81 -6.58 -19.00
CA ASP A 230 -9.64 -7.04 -17.89
C ASP A 230 -8.79 -7.86 -16.92
N PHE A 231 -8.46 -7.30 -15.76
CA PHE A 231 -7.76 -7.98 -14.67
C PHE A 231 -8.70 -8.72 -13.72
N GLY A 232 -9.96 -8.83 -14.07
CA GLY A 232 -10.96 -9.68 -13.39
C GLY A 232 -11.83 -8.92 -12.41
N GLU A 233 -11.86 -9.38 -11.17
CA GLU A 233 -12.70 -8.87 -10.08
C GLU A 233 -12.23 -7.47 -9.61
N ASP A 234 -13.04 -6.82 -8.79
CA ASP A 234 -12.65 -5.58 -8.14
C ASP A 234 -11.35 -5.77 -7.34
N CYS A 235 -10.28 -5.14 -7.81
CA CYS A 235 -8.95 -5.30 -7.24
C CYS A 235 -8.74 -4.41 -6.00
N SER A 236 -7.80 -4.77 -5.14
CA SER A 236 -7.22 -3.86 -4.15
C SER A 236 -6.05 -3.05 -4.76
N GLN A 237 -4.96 -2.80 -4.04
CA GLN A 237 -3.75 -2.24 -4.63
C GLN A 237 -3.23 -3.17 -5.74
N MET A 238 -2.53 -2.59 -6.72
CA MET A 238 -2.03 -3.32 -7.88
C MET A 238 -0.53 -3.06 -8.02
N TYR A 239 0.27 -4.14 -8.12
CA TYR A 239 1.73 -4.08 -8.13
C TYR A 239 2.31 -4.75 -9.37
N LEU A 240 3.39 -4.15 -9.93
CA LEU A 240 4.13 -4.75 -11.03
C LEU A 240 5.42 -5.43 -10.53
N LEU A 241 5.63 -6.67 -10.99
CA LEU A 241 6.80 -7.48 -10.68
C LEU A 241 7.09 -8.44 -11.84
N ASP A 242 8.36 -8.70 -12.15
CA ASP A 242 8.74 -9.79 -13.04
C ASP A 242 8.66 -11.10 -12.25
N VAL A 243 7.51 -11.75 -12.31
CA VAL A 243 7.19 -12.94 -11.49
C VAL A 243 7.89 -14.18 -12.02
N ASN A 244 7.91 -14.37 -13.33
CA ASN A 244 8.42 -15.58 -13.96
C ASN A 244 9.89 -15.47 -14.43
N GLY A 245 10.51 -14.30 -14.32
CA GLY A 245 11.89 -14.03 -14.71
C GLY A 245 12.09 -13.95 -16.22
N ASP A 246 11.06 -13.58 -17.00
CA ASP A 246 11.12 -13.47 -18.45
C ASP A 246 11.50 -12.06 -18.94
N GLY A 247 11.64 -11.11 -18.02
CA GLY A 247 11.98 -9.72 -18.28
C GLY A 247 10.78 -8.80 -18.56
N ASN A 248 9.56 -9.35 -18.67
CA ASN A 248 8.34 -8.56 -18.70
C ASN A 248 7.84 -8.31 -17.27
N LYS A 249 7.12 -7.22 -17.06
CA LYS A 249 6.46 -6.98 -15.79
C LYS A 249 5.06 -7.57 -15.83
N ASP A 250 4.77 -8.38 -14.81
CA ASP A 250 3.48 -8.98 -14.54
C ASP A 250 2.73 -8.16 -13.49
N LEU A 251 1.41 -8.29 -13.42
CA LEU A 251 0.59 -7.57 -12.46
C LEU A 251 0.14 -8.49 -11.33
N ILE A 252 0.28 -8.03 -10.08
CA ILE A 252 -0.27 -8.71 -8.90
C ILE A 252 -1.49 -7.94 -8.42
N SER A 253 -2.59 -8.65 -8.16
CA SER A 253 -3.82 -8.11 -7.61
C SER A 253 -4.53 -9.09 -6.69
N ALA A 254 -5.51 -8.62 -5.92
CA ALA A 254 -6.37 -9.47 -5.11
C ALA A 254 -7.82 -8.98 -5.18
N SER A 255 -8.78 -9.87 -4.92
CA SER A 255 -10.18 -9.48 -4.86
C SER A 255 -10.50 -8.73 -3.58
N ALA A 256 -11.01 -7.52 -3.71
CA ALA A 256 -11.47 -6.72 -2.60
C ALA A 256 -12.76 -7.28 -1.93
N HIS A 257 -13.59 -8.04 -2.68
CA HIS A 257 -14.91 -8.49 -2.23
C HIS A 257 -15.09 -10.00 -2.14
N LYS A 258 -14.33 -10.76 -2.93
CA LYS A 258 -14.47 -12.21 -3.04
C LYS A 258 -13.16 -12.89 -2.67
N TYR A 259 -13.04 -14.17 -3.01
CA TYR A 259 -11.81 -14.93 -2.84
C TYR A 259 -10.88 -14.71 -4.03
N GLY A 260 -9.56 -14.73 -3.77
CA GLY A 260 -8.53 -14.82 -4.77
C GLY A 260 -7.48 -13.72 -4.68
N ILE A 261 -6.26 -14.15 -4.84
CA ILE A 261 -5.06 -13.36 -5.07
C ILE A 261 -4.47 -13.93 -6.35
N TRP A 262 -4.12 -13.07 -7.31
CA TRP A 262 -3.64 -13.48 -8.63
C TRP A 262 -2.38 -12.74 -9.03
N TRP A 263 -1.60 -13.37 -9.88
CA TRP A 263 -0.69 -12.69 -10.78
C TRP A 263 -1.16 -12.86 -12.21
N HIS A 264 -1.03 -11.81 -12.98
CA HIS A 264 -1.44 -11.73 -14.37
C HIS A 264 -0.19 -11.65 -15.21
N GLU A 265 0.14 -12.77 -15.88
CA GLU A 265 1.33 -12.92 -16.72
C GLU A 265 1.15 -12.13 -18.02
N LYS A 266 2.05 -11.17 -18.25
CA LYS A 266 2.13 -10.46 -19.52
C LYS A 266 2.88 -11.31 -20.54
N THR A 267 2.19 -11.79 -21.59
CA THR A 267 2.75 -12.69 -22.57
C THR A 267 2.19 -12.44 -23.97
N LYS A 268 2.49 -13.30 -24.94
CA LYS A 268 2.00 -13.19 -26.31
C LYS A 268 1.22 -14.44 -26.73
N ASP A 269 0.18 -14.23 -27.54
CA ASP A 269 -0.53 -15.32 -28.20
C ASP A 269 0.27 -15.89 -29.39
N GLU A 270 -0.28 -16.93 -30.05
CA GLU A 270 0.34 -17.56 -31.23
C GLU A 270 0.54 -16.59 -32.44
N ASN A 271 -0.21 -15.47 -32.47
CA ASN A 271 -0.12 -14.43 -33.49
C ASN A 271 0.84 -13.29 -33.10
N GLY A 272 1.43 -13.37 -31.91
CA GLY A 272 2.32 -12.35 -31.37
C GLY A 272 1.62 -11.15 -30.71
N ASN A 273 0.29 -11.20 -30.52
CA ASN A 273 -0.44 -10.15 -29.81
C ASN A 273 -0.20 -10.28 -28.30
N GLU A 274 -0.09 -9.13 -27.62
CA GLU A 274 0.01 -9.09 -26.15
C GLU A 274 -1.29 -9.60 -25.53
N ILE A 275 -1.16 -10.53 -24.60
CA ILE A 275 -2.27 -11.07 -23.79
C ILE A 275 -1.85 -11.16 -22.33
N TRP A 276 -2.85 -11.23 -21.44
CA TRP A 276 -2.67 -11.41 -20.01
C TRP A 276 -3.26 -12.75 -19.59
N LYS A 277 -2.44 -13.64 -19.00
CA LYS A 277 -2.90 -14.90 -18.42
C LYS A 277 -3.03 -14.75 -16.92
N HIS A 278 -4.16 -15.21 -16.38
CA HIS A 278 -4.45 -15.11 -14.95
C HIS A 278 -4.05 -16.39 -14.23
N HIS A 279 -3.17 -16.27 -13.24
CA HIS A 279 -2.71 -17.36 -12.41
C HIS A 279 -3.14 -17.13 -10.96
N LEU A 280 -3.81 -18.11 -10.37
CA LEU A 280 -4.23 -18.04 -8.98
C LEU A 280 -3.02 -18.26 -8.06
N ILE A 281 -2.76 -17.32 -7.15
CA ILE A 281 -1.78 -17.44 -6.08
C ILE A 281 -2.44 -18.11 -4.87
N PHE A 282 -3.59 -17.59 -4.42
CA PHE A 282 -4.24 -18.05 -3.19
C PHE A 282 -5.73 -17.70 -3.17
N ASN A 283 -6.56 -18.56 -2.49
CA ASN A 283 -8.01 -18.35 -2.40
C ASN A 283 -8.66 -18.89 -1.11
N GLN A 284 -7.89 -18.99 -0.01
CA GLN A 284 -8.43 -19.58 1.24
C GLN A 284 -9.05 -18.54 2.17
N PHE A 285 -9.01 -17.27 1.85
CA PHE A 285 -9.75 -16.19 2.49
C PHE A 285 -10.25 -15.19 1.46
N SER A 286 -11.22 -14.37 1.84
CA SER A 286 -11.85 -13.37 0.98
C SER A 286 -11.49 -11.94 1.40
N GLN A 287 -11.82 -10.97 0.55
CA GLN A 287 -11.79 -9.54 0.89
C GLN A 287 -10.37 -9.02 1.20
N SER A 288 -9.40 -9.31 0.33
CA SER A 288 -8.01 -8.80 0.42
C SER A 288 -7.96 -7.32 0.01
N HIS A 289 -8.54 -6.43 0.83
CA HIS A 289 -8.65 -5.01 0.53
C HIS A 289 -7.34 -4.25 0.68
N GLY A 290 -6.52 -4.58 1.67
CA GLY A 290 -5.22 -3.97 1.92
C GLY A 290 -4.10 -4.91 1.53
N MET A 291 -3.15 -4.43 0.73
CA MET A 291 -1.97 -5.17 0.29
C MET A 291 -0.72 -4.32 0.41
N ALA A 292 0.41 -4.96 0.66
CA ALA A 292 1.74 -4.37 0.55
C ALA A 292 2.74 -5.36 -0.04
N MET A 293 3.82 -4.82 -0.63
CA MET A 293 4.95 -5.62 -1.10
C MET A 293 6.20 -5.17 -0.34
N ALA A 294 6.90 -6.11 0.32
CA ALA A 294 8.14 -5.85 1.03
C ALA A 294 8.95 -7.13 1.18
N ASP A 295 10.27 -7.03 1.23
CA ASP A 295 11.16 -8.16 1.51
C ASP A 295 11.12 -8.45 3.02
N ILE A 296 10.25 -9.38 3.42
CA ILE A 296 10.02 -9.73 4.85
C ILE A 296 11.15 -10.62 5.38
N ASN A 297 11.69 -11.48 4.54
CA ASN A 297 12.64 -12.49 4.95
C ASN A 297 14.11 -12.14 4.60
N GLY A 298 14.37 -10.97 3.99
CA GLY A 298 15.72 -10.49 3.64
C GLY A 298 16.37 -11.27 2.49
N ASP A 299 15.57 -11.84 1.55
CA ASP A 299 16.12 -12.60 0.44
C ASP A 299 16.32 -11.80 -0.85
N GLY A 300 15.92 -10.53 -0.83
CA GLY A 300 16.06 -9.59 -1.94
C GLY A 300 14.88 -9.58 -2.89
N TYR A 301 13.83 -10.37 -2.62
CA TYR A 301 12.59 -10.37 -3.40
C TYR A 301 11.43 -9.81 -2.56
N PRO A 302 10.54 -9.00 -3.15
CA PRO A 302 9.41 -8.46 -2.40
C PRO A 302 8.33 -9.53 -2.19
N ASP A 303 8.06 -9.83 -0.93
CA ASP A 303 6.95 -10.69 -0.51
C ASP A 303 5.63 -9.93 -0.53
N LEU A 304 4.52 -10.64 -0.63
CA LEU A 304 3.19 -10.05 -0.55
C LEU A 304 2.66 -10.15 0.88
N ILE A 305 2.21 -9.03 1.44
CA ILE A 305 1.56 -8.96 2.74
C ILE A 305 0.10 -8.55 2.52
N THR A 306 -0.84 -9.37 2.96
CA THR A 306 -2.27 -9.10 2.89
C THR A 306 -3.05 -9.99 3.85
N GLY A 307 -4.36 -9.80 3.89
CA GLY A 307 -5.25 -10.57 4.74
C GLY A 307 -6.71 -10.24 4.45
N LYS A 308 -7.59 -10.66 5.34
CA LYS A 308 -9.01 -10.44 5.22
C LYS A 308 -9.44 -9.10 5.84
N ARG A 309 -10.13 -8.24 5.09
CA ARG A 309 -10.84 -7.08 5.64
C ARG A 309 -12.06 -7.55 6.44
N TYR A 310 -12.03 -7.37 7.74
CA TYR A 310 -13.11 -7.80 8.63
C TYR A 310 -14.31 -6.87 8.58
N GLY A 311 -15.53 -7.44 8.48
CA GLY A 311 -16.79 -6.71 8.57
C GLY A 311 -17.03 -5.69 7.45
N ALA A 312 -16.37 -5.85 6.28
CA ALA A 312 -16.66 -5.04 5.10
C ALA A 312 -18.09 -5.30 4.60
N HIS A 313 -18.69 -4.29 3.94
CA HIS A 313 -19.99 -4.34 3.29
C HIS A 313 -21.13 -4.91 4.15
N ASN A 314 -21.09 -4.61 5.49
CA ASN A 314 -22.09 -5.09 6.45
C ASN A 314 -22.21 -6.62 6.43
N GLU A 315 -21.09 -7.32 6.34
CA GLU A 315 -20.98 -8.79 6.37
C GLU A 315 -21.74 -9.53 5.24
N LYS A 316 -21.98 -8.86 4.11
CA LYS A 316 -22.71 -9.45 2.98
C LYS A 316 -21.84 -10.14 1.96
N ASP A 317 -20.55 -9.87 1.96
CA ASP A 317 -19.61 -10.48 1.02
C ASP A 317 -19.37 -11.96 1.32
N PRO A 318 -19.01 -12.77 0.30
CA PRO A 318 -18.62 -14.15 0.53
C PRO A 318 -17.51 -14.28 1.57
N GLY A 319 -17.68 -15.19 2.53
CA GLY A 319 -16.71 -15.42 3.61
C GLY A 319 -16.61 -14.32 4.66
N ALA A 320 -17.55 -13.36 4.72
CA ALA A 320 -17.49 -12.19 5.61
C ALA A 320 -17.27 -12.54 7.09
N LEU A 321 -17.79 -13.67 7.56
CA LEU A 321 -17.70 -14.12 8.97
C LEU A 321 -16.52 -15.08 9.22
N GLU A 322 -15.72 -15.38 8.23
CA GLU A 322 -14.50 -16.17 8.40
C GLU A 322 -13.45 -15.42 9.22
N PRO A 323 -12.44 -16.12 9.79
CA PRO A 323 -11.40 -15.49 10.60
C PRO A 323 -10.72 -14.30 9.90
N ALA A 324 -10.50 -13.23 10.64
CA ALA A 324 -9.80 -12.04 10.18
C ALA A 324 -8.28 -12.31 10.14
N VAL A 325 -7.83 -12.97 9.08
CA VAL A 325 -6.46 -13.42 8.92
C VAL A 325 -5.54 -12.33 8.39
N LEU A 326 -4.27 -12.39 8.77
CA LEU A 326 -3.15 -11.65 8.21
C LEU A 326 -2.07 -12.66 7.83
N TYR A 327 -1.60 -12.58 6.59
CA TYR A 327 -0.55 -13.42 6.02
C TYR A 327 0.57 -12.58 5.43
N TRP A 328 1.75 -13.18 5.35
CA TRP A 328 2.75 -12.85 4.34
C TRP A 328 2.98 -14.07 3.45
N PHE A 329 3.30 -13.82 2.18
CA PHE A 329 3.53 -14.85 1.18
C PHE A 329 4.95 -14.72 0.68
N GLU A 330 5.81 -15.67 1.08
CA GLU A 330 7.19 -15.75 0.60
C GLU A 330 7.19 -15.94 -0.91
N PHE A 331 7.73 -14.97 -1.63
CA PHE A 331 7.81 -15.01 -3.07
C PHE A 331 9.16 -15.52 -3.55
N LYS A 332 9.13 -16.48 -4.49
CA LYS A 332 10.31 -16.96 -5.20
C LYS A 332 10.07 -16.82 -6.70
N PRO A 333 10.79 -15.87 -7.37
CA PRO A 333 10.67 -15.67 -8.80
C PRO A 333 11.28 -16.83 -9.60
N GLY A 334 11.00 -16.83 -10.90
CA GLY A 334 11.63 -17.72 -11.87
C GLY A 334 10.61 -18.49 -12.70
N LYS A 335 11.10 -19.35 -13.59
CA LYS A 335 10.27 -20.08 -14.56
C LYS A 335 9.08 -20.84 -13.95
N ASN A 336 9.18 -21.23 -12.68
CA ASN A 336 8.10 -21.81 -11.88
C ASN A 336 8.00 -21.01 -10.59
N PRO A 337 7.37 -19.82 -10.62
CA PRO A 337 7.30 -18.96 -9.45
C PRO A 337 6.44 -19.61 -8.36
N SER A 338 6.74 -19.30 -7.11
CA SER A 338 5.98 -19.82 -5.98
C SER A 338 5.69 -18.75 -4.96
N TRP A 339 4.56 -18.91 -4.29
CA TRP A 339 4.09 -18.05 -3.20
C TRP A 339 3.76 -18.97 -2.01
N THR A 340 4.62 -18.96 -0.98
CA THR A 340 4.41 -19.77 0.22
C THR A 340 3.68 -18.95 1.28
N PRO A 341 2.44 -19.32 1.65
CA PRO A 341 1.69 -18.57 2.65
C PRO A 341 2.19 -18.84 4.07
N HIS A 342 2.45 -17.79 4.84
CA HIS A 342 2.77 -17.84 6.26
C HIS A 342 1.73 -17.05 7.03
N LEU A 343 1.00 -17.70 7.94
CA LEU A 343 0.00 -17.06 8.79
C LEU A 343 0.70 -16.26 9.89
N ILE A 344 0.46 -14.95 9.94
CA ILE A 344 0.94 -14.08 11.01
C ILE A 344 -0.06 -14.07 12.16
N ASP A 345 -1.35 -13.85 11.87
CA ASP A 345 -2.41 -13.76 12.86
C ASP A 345 -3.78 -14.14 12.26
N ASN A 346 -4.70 -14.62 13.09
CA ASN A 346 -6.03 -15.06 12.65
C ASN A 346 -7.18 -14.24 13.24
N ASN A 347 -6.88 -13.13 13.92
CA ASN A 347 -7.87 -12.29 14.60
C ASN A 347 -7.57 -10.78 14.50
N SER A 348 -6.82 -10.34 13.50
CA SER A 348 -6.55 -8.93 13.21
C SER A 348 -7.11 -8.50 11.86
N GLY A 349 -6.88 -9.29 10.84
CA GLY A 349 -7.26 -8.96 9.46
C GLY A 349 -6.40 -7.85 8.88
N VAL A 350 -6.92 -7.20 7.83
CA VAL A 350 -6.37 -5.97 7.24
C VAL A 350 -7.45 -4.89 7.16
N GLY A 351 -7.03 -3.64 6.98
CA GLY A 351 -7.90 -2.53 6.58
C GLY A 351 -7.81 -2.28 5.07
N LEU A 352 -7.76 -1.01 4.71
CA LEU A 352 -7.50 -0.56 3.33
C LEU A 352 -6.01 -0.31 3.06
N GLN A 353 -5.21 -0.23 4.11
CA GLN A 353 -3.76 -0.09 4.04
C GLN A 353 -3.08 -1.14 4.91
N VAL A 354 -1.95 -1.63 4.41
CA VAL A 354 -0.96 -2.39 5.17
C VAL A 354 0.34 -1.60 5.08
N VAL A 355 0.89 -1.21 6.23
CA VAL A 355 2.18 -0.54 6.30
C VAL A 355 3.24 -1.55 6.69
N VAL A 356 4.33 -1.59 5.94
CA VAL A 356 5.50 -2.40 6.26
C VAL A 356 6.68 -1.45 6.43
N LYS A 357 7.24 -1.39 7.64
CA LYS A 357 8.30 -0.45 8.00
C LYS A 357 9.02 -0.93 9.25
N ASP A 358 10.33 -0.82 9.28
CA ASP A 358 11.10 -0.94 10.52
C ASP A 358 10.76 0.26 11.42
N ILE A 359 9.85 0.05 12.38
CA ILE A 359 9.33 1.13 13.23
C ILE A 359 10.14 1.29 14.53
N ASN A 360 10.84 0.24 14.94
CA ASN A 360 11.63 0.19 16.17
C ASN A 360 13.14 0.36 15.94
N ASN A 361 13.56 0.48 14.66
CA ASN A 361 14.95 0.60 14.21
C ASN A 361 15.83 -0.61 14.59
N ASP A 362 15.28 -1.83 14.53
CA ASP A 362 16.03 -3.07 14.76
C ASP A 362 16.54 -3.72 13.45
N GLY A 363 16.23 -3.14 12.31
CA GLY A 363 16.64 -3.55 10.97
C GLY A 363 15.71 -4.57 10.33
N LEU A 364 14.60 -4.93 10.98
CA LEU A 364 13.59 -5.87 10.47
C LEU A 364 12.31 -5.12 10.07
N PRO A 365 11.63 -5.52 8.99
CA PRO A 365 10.39 -4.89 8.58
C PRO A 365 9.21 -5.34 9.45
N ASP A 366 8.61 -4.41 10.17
CA ASP A 366 7.41 -4.60 10.95
C ASP A 366 6.15 -4.36 10.13
N ILE A 367 5.00 -4.86 10.60
CA ILE A 367 3.70 -4.71 9.92
C ILE A 367 2.73 -3.95 10.82
N ILE A 368 2.13 -2.88 10.31
CA ILE A 368 1.14 -2.08 11.01
C ILE A 368 -0.16 -2.07 10.20
N ILE A 369 -1.28 -2.36 10.88
CA ILE A 369 -2.62 -2.38 10.29
C ILE A 369 -3.64 -1.74 11.20
N CYS A 370 -4.63 -1.07 10.61
CA CYS A 370 -5.79 -0.53 11.31
C CYS A 370 -7.08 -0.88 10.56
N ASN A 371 -8.10 -1.31 11.28
CA ASN A 371 -9.38 -1.71 10.72
C ASN A 371 -10.48 -1.74 11.81
N LYS A 372 -11.65 -2.32 11.48
CA LYS A 372 -12.79 -2.46 12.41
C LYS A 372 -12.53 -3.26 13.69
N LYS A 373 -11.42 -3.99 13.79
CA LYS A 373 -11.02 -4.74 15.00
C LYS A 373 -10.06 -3.95 15.88
N GLY A 374 -9.51 -2.84 15.39
CA GLY A 374 -8.56 -2.01 16.11
C GLY A 374 -7.29 -1.68 15.31
N LEU A 375 -6.29 -1.20 16.03
CA LEU A 375 -4.96 -0.87 15.54
C LEU A 375 -3.94 -1.85 16.13
N PHE A 376 -3.17 -2.47 15.24
CA PHE A 376 -2.21 -3.52 15.59
C PHE A 376 -0.83 -3.21 14.99
N PHE A 377 0.18 -3.50 15.77
CA PHE A 377 1.58 -3.50 15.38
C PHE A 377 2.14 -4.92 15.54
N PHE A 378 2.67 -5.48 14.47
CA PHE A 378 3.32 -6.79 14.46
C PHE A 378 4.82 -6.58 14.32
N GLU A 379 5.52 -6.72 15.44
CA GLU A 379 6.96 -6.57 15.55
C GLU A 379 7.64 -7.85 15.05
N GLN A 380 8.48 -7.76 14.03
CA GLN A 380 9.25 -8.89 13.52
C GLN A 380 10.41 -9.25 14.47
N LYS A 381 10.75 -10.56 14.56
CA LYS A 381 11.82 -11.10 15.38
C LYS A 381 12.67 -12.10 14.62
#